data_d48012f1d28a616be6eb2c9d82dbfc8b
#
_entry.id   d48012f1d28a616be6eb2c9d82dbfc8b
#
_cell.length_a   1.000
_cell.length_b   1.000
_cell.length_c   1.000
_cell.angle_alpha   90.00
_cell.angle_beta   90.00
_cell.angle_gamma   90.00
#
_symmetry.space_group_name_H-M   'P 1'
#
loop_
_entity.id
_entity.type
_entity.pdbx_description
1 polymer ?
#
loop_
_entity_poly.entity_id
_entity_poly.type
_entity_poly.pdbx_seq_one_letter_code
_entity_poly.pdbx_strand_id
1 'polypeptide(L)'
;MFDPAKDKVNRAKHGVSLTLAEALFEGPHVSVADDRFDYDEVREVAFGLINDRLFVCVYADRDAERRVISLRKANRREVERYGENLE
;
A
#
# COMPACT_ATOMS: atom_id res chain seq x y z
N MET A 1 -2.47 -4.26 -10.54
CA MET A 1 -2.49 -3.28 -11.66
C MET A 1 -2.45 -1.86 -11.12
N PHE A 2 -1.86 -0.94 -11.85
CA PHE A 2 -1.81 0.48 -11.46
C PHE A 2 -1.80 1.35 -12.73
N ASP A 3 -2.24 2.60 -12.55
CA ASP A 3 -2.22 3.60 -13.61
C ASP A 3 -0.81 4.19 -13.74
N PRO A 4 -0.19 4.19 -14.94
CA PRO A 4 1.15 4.79 -15.11
C PRO A 4 1.24 6.25 -14.67
N ALA A 5 0.16 7.03 -14.82
CA ALA A 5 0.15 8.41 -14.35
C ALA A 5 0.24 8.48 -12.82
N LYS A 6 -0.44 7.58 -12.11
CA LYS A 6 -0.35 7.49 -10.65
C LYS A 6 1.02 7.03 -10.20
N ASP A 7 1.65 6.12 -10.97
CA ASP A 7 3.01 5.67 -10.66
C ASP A 7 4.00 6.82 -10.72
N LYS A 8 3.89 7.66 -11.74
CA LYS A 8 4.76 8.83 -11.90
C LYS A 8 4.60 9.80 -10.71
N VAL A 9 3.36 10.08 -10.30
CA VAL A 9 3.09 10.93 -9.15
C VAL A 9 3.62 10.30 -7.87
N ASN A 10 3.41 9.00 -7.69
CA ASN A 10 3.88 8.30 -6.50
C ASN A 10 5.39 8.31 -6.39
N ARG A 11 6.10 8.11 -7.48
CA ARG A 11 7.56 8.15 -7.51
C ARG A 11 8.08 9.54 -7.16
N ALA A 12 7.44 10.59 -7.67
CA ALA A 12 7.81 11.96 -7.35
C ALA A 12 7.54 12.30 -5.88
N LYS A 13 6.42 11.84 -5.35
CA LYS A 13 5.97 12.16 -3.98
C LYS A 13 6.67 11.32 -2.91
N HIS A 14 6.85 10.03 -3.17
CA HIS A 14 7.33 9.07 -2.17
C HIS A 14 8.64 8.39 -2.53
N GLY A 15 9.15 8.60 -3.73
CA GLY A 15 10.42 8.01 -4.17
C GLY A 15 10.36 6.52 -4.49
N VAL A 16 9.16 5.94 -4.61
CA VAL A 16 9.01 4.51 -4.91
C VAL A 16 8.00 4.31 -6.02
N SER A 17 8.24 3.25 -6.81
CA SER A 17 7.33 2.85 -7.87
C SER A 17 6.20 1.98 -7.33
N LEU A 18 5.01 2.12 -7.90
CA LEU A 18 3.86 1.27 -7.56
C LEU A 18 4.09 -0.19 -7.94
N THR A 19 5.06 -0.48 -8.81
CA THR A 19 5.41 -1.87 -9.16
C THR A 19 5.86 -2.67 -7.94
N LEU A 20 6.39 -2.02 -6.91
CA LEU A 20 6.85 -2.69 -5.69
C LEU A 20 5.70 -3.22 -4.83
N ALA A 21 4.47 -2.78 -5.09
CA ALA A 21 3.31 -3.26 -4.33
C ALA A 21 3.11 -4.77 -4.46
N GLU A 22 3.49 -5.35 -5.61
CA GLU A 22 3.39 -6.79 -5.81
C GLU A 22 4.17 -7.56 -4.75
N ALA A 23 5.39 -7.10 -4.43
CA ALA A 23 6.22 -7.72 -3.40
C ALA A 23 5.57 -7.63 -2.03
N LEU A 24 4.90 -6.52 -1.73
CA LEU A 24 4.18 -6.34 -0.48
C LEU A 24 3.09 -7.41 -0.31
N PHE A 25 2.29 -7.63 -1.35
CA PHE A 25 1.18 -8.58 -1.28
C PHE A 25 1.61 -10.04 -1.33
N GLU A 26 2.79 -10.33 -1.87
CA GLU A 26 3.34 -11.68 -1.89
C GLU A 26 3.85 -12.13 -0.50
N GLY A 27 4.24 -11.18 0.33
CA GLY A 27 4.76 -11.45 1.67
C GLY A 27 3.71 -11.26 2.76
N PRO A 28 4.14 -11.35 4.03
CA PRO A 28 3.23 -11.09 5.16
C PRO A 28 2.71 -9.66 5.11
N HIS A 29 1.40 -9.50 5.22
CA HIS A 29 0.79 -8.17 5.25
C HIS A 29 -0.53 -8.20 5.99
N VAL A 30 -0.98 -7.01 6.44
CA VAL A 30 -2.26 -6.81 7.12
C VAL A 30 -2.99 -5.72 6.36
N SER A 31 -4.27 -5.95 6.04
CA SER A 31 -5.11 -4.95 5.38
C SER A 31 -6.23 -4.49 6.29
N VAL A 32 -6.46 -3.18 6.30
CA VAL A 32 -7.56 -2.57 7.05
C VAL A 32 -8.35 -1.66 6.11
N ALA A 33 -9.64 -1.50 6.39
CA ALA A 33 -10.46 -0.61 5.58
C ALA A 33 -10.05 0.85 5.77
N ASP A 34 -10.00 1.60 4.68
CA ASP A 34 -9.70 3.04 4.71
C ASP A 34 -11.02 3.80 4.67
N ASP A 35 -11.53 4.16 5.84
CA ASP A 35 -12.80 4.86 6.01
C ASP A 35 -12.64 6.33 6.41
N ARG A 36 -11.42 6.86 6.27
CA ARG A 36 -11.12 8.24 6.66
C ARG A 36 -11.83 9.27 5.78
N PHE A 37 -12.13 8.91 4.57
CA PHE A 37 -12.76 9.77 3.58
C PHE A 37 -13.92 9.06 2.93
N ASP A 38 -14.86 9.86 2.38
CA ASP A 38 -15.97 9.34 1.61
C ASP A 38 -15.54 9.21 0.14
N TYR A 39 -15.07 8.01 -0.20
CA TYR A 39 -14.64 7.70 -1.56
C TYR A 39 -15.79 7.10 -2.37
N ASP A 40 -15.74 7.26 -3.67
CA ASP A 40 -16.70 6.61 -4.58
C ASP A 40 -16.55 5.09 -4.61
N GLU A 41 -15.41 4.59 -4.15
CA GLU A 41 -15.14 3.16 -4.07
C GLU A 41 -14.53 2.81 -2.71
N VAL A 42 -14.68 1.56 -2.30
CA VAL A 42 -14.07 1.08 -1.05
C VAL A 42 -12.57 0.97 -1.25
N ARG A 43 -11.80 1.63 -0.39
CA ARG A 43 -10.34 1.56 -0.37
C ARG A 43 -9.85 0.83 0.86
N GLU A 44 -8.74 0.15 0.72
CA GLU A 44 -8.09 -0.54 1.81
C GLU A 44 -6.64 -0.09 1.92
N VAL A 45 -6.09 -0.21 3.13
CA VAL A 45 -4.69 0.11 3.41
C VAL A 45 -4.01 -1.17 3.85
N ALA A 46 -2.98 -1.57 3.12
CA ALA A 46 -2.18 -2.74 3.46
C ALA A 46 -0.84 -2.30 4.05
N PHE A 47 -0.45 -2.96 5.14
CA PHE A 47 0.85 -2.78 5.78
C PHE A 47 1.62 -4.06 5.57
N GLY A 48 2.76 -4.00 4.90
CA GLY A 48 3.52 -5.19 4.57
C GLY A 48 5.01 -4.91 4.41
N LEU A 49 5.79 -5.98 4.37
CA LEU A 49 7.24 -5.89 4.29
C LEU A 49 7.72 -6.03 2.85
N ILE A 50 8.61 -5.13 2.45
CA ILE A 50 9.38 -5.22 1.20
C ILE A 50 10.84 -5.10 1.59
N ASN A 51 11.63 -6.14 1.35
CA ASN A 51 13.05 -6.19 1.76
C ASN A 51 13.22 -5.82 3.25
N ASP A 52 12.43 -6.45 4.11
CA ASP A 52 12.46 -6.29 5.56
C ASP A 52 12.08 -4.87 6.04
N ARG A 53 11.51 -4.06 5.18
CA ARG A 53 11.06 -2.72 5.55
C ARG A 53 9.55 -2.62 5.39
N LEU A 54 8.89 -2.00 6.37
CA LEU A 54 7.44 -1.83 6.33
C LEU A 54 7.04 -0.74 5.33
N PHE A 55 6.11 -1.09 4.46
CA PHE A 55 5.52 -0.17 3.49
C PHE A 55 4.00 -0.12 3.70
N VAL A 56 3.41 0.95 3.23
CA VAL A 56 1.97 1.18 3.28
C VAL A 56 1.45 1.33 1.85
N CYS A 57 0.49 0.49 1.50
CA CYS A 57 -0.10 0.48 0.17
C CYS A 57 -1.61 0.75 0.28
N VAL A 58 -2.07 1.79 -0.39
CA VAL A 58 -3.52 2.04 -0.53
C VAL A 58 -3.96 1.42 -1.84
N TYR A 59 -5.02 0.64 -1.80
CA TYR A 59 -5.53 -0.07 -2.97
C TYR A 59 -7.04 -0.21 -2.91
N ALA A 60 -7.63 -0.57 -4.05
CA ALA A 60 -9.04 -0.90 -4.16
C ALA A 60 -9.18 -2.15 -5.01
N ASP A 61 -10.03 -3.08 -4.57
CA ASP A 61 -10.38 -4.25 -5.35
C ASP A 61 -11.66 -3.93 -6.13
N ARG A 62 -11.60 -4.10 -7.45
CA ARG A 62 -12.71 -3.79 -8.33
C ARG A 62 -12.76 -4.84 -9.44
N ASP A 63 -13.92 -5.48 -9.61
CA ASP A 63 -14.14 -6.49 -10.65
C ASP A 63 -13.09 -7.60 -10.60
N ALA A 64 -12.77 -8.07 -9.41
CA ALA A 64 -11.76 -9.10 -9.13
C ALA A 64 -10.33 -8.65 -9.50
N GLU A 65 -10.12 -7.35 -9.68
CA GLU A 65 -8.83 -6.78 -10.02
C GLU A 65 -8.37 -5.82 -8.92
N ARG A 66 -7.12 -5.97 -8.45
CA ARG A 66 -6.56 -5.08 -7.46
C ARG A 66 -5.91 -3.88 -8.12
N ARG A 67 -6.37 -2.71 -7.75
CA ARG A 67 -5.87 -1.44 -8.27
C ARG A 67 -5.04 -0.75 -7.19
N VAL A 68 -3.74 -0.63 -7.42
CA VAL A 68 -2.84 0.04 -6.49
C VAL A 68 -2.93 1.54 -6.69
N ILE A 69 -3.23 2.25 -5.62
CA ILE A 69 -3.44 3.69 -5.65
C ILE A 69 -2.20 4.45 -5.18
N SER A 70 -1.57 3.99 -4.09
CA SER A 70 -0.34 4.63 -3.61
C SER A 70 0.52 3.62 -2.84
N LEU A 71 1.81 3.91 -2.76
CA LEU A 71 2.77 3.10 -2.02
C LEU A 71 3.81 4.02 -1.41
N ARG A 72 4.07 3.86 -0.12
CA ARG A 72 5.07 4.64 0.59
C ARG A 72 5.69 3.82 1.71
N LYS A 73 6.84 4.26 2.19
CA LYS A 73 7.45 3.69 3.39
C LYS A 73 6.58 4.05 4.58
N ALA A 74 6.46 3.12 5.54
CA ALA A 74 5.75 3.38 6.77
C ALA A 74 6.50 4.38 7.64
N ASN A 75 5.76 5.17 8.40
CA ASN A 75 6.37 6.06 9.39
C ASN A 75 6.62 5.26 10.68
N ARG A 76 7.29 5.90 11.64
CA ARG A 76 7.67 5.26 12.90
C ARG A 76 6.46 4.71 13.67
N ARG A 77 5.38 5.47 13.73
CA ARG A 77 4.16 5.06 14.44
C ARG A 77 3.55 3.81 13.81
N GLU A 78 3.55 3.75 12.50
CA GLU A 78 3.03 2.59 11.77
C GLU A 78 3.91 1.36 11.99
N VAL A 79 5.23 1.53 11.99
CA VAL A 79 6.16 0.42 12.28
C VAL A 79 5.91 -0.14 13.68
N GLU A 80 5.71 0.72 14.67
CA GLU A 80 5.43 0.31 16.05
C GLU A 80 4.12 -0.45 16.16
N ARG A 81 3.11 -0.03 15.39
CA ARG A 81 1.77 -0.62 15.48
C ARG A 81 1.64 -1.94 14.70
N TYR A 82 2.25 -2.03 13.53
CA TYR A 82 2.03 -3.16 12.61
C TYR A 82 3.26 -4.02 12.36
N GLY A 83 4.47 -3.48 12.52
CA GLY A 83 5.68 -4.17 12.13
C GLY A 83 5.94 -5.46 12.88
N GLU A 84 5.67 -5.49 14.17
CA GLU A 84 5.92 -6.67 15.01
C GLU A 84 5.09 -7.89 14.60
N ASN A 85 3.88 -7.66 14.12
CA ASN A 85 2.98 -8.74 13.73
C ASN A 85 3.35 -9.38 12.40
N LEU A 86 4.30 -8.81 11.67
CA LEU A 86 4.70 -9.26 10.35
C LEU A 86 6.08 -9.91 10.31
N GLU A 87 6.79 -9.90 11.42
CA GLU A 87 8.12 -10.53 11.51
C GLU A 87 8.07 -11.99 11.90
#